data_5faa285a654d9540f1d5c32d5afce1c4
#
_entry.id   5faa285a654d9540f1d5c32d5afce1c4
#
_cell.length_a   1.000
_cell.length_b   1.000
_cell.length_c   1.000
_cell.angle_alpha   90.00
_cell.angle_beta   90.00
_cell.angle_gamma   90.00
#
_symmetry.space_group_name_H-M   'P 1'
#
loop_
_entity.id
_entity.type
_entity.pdbx_description
1 polymer ?
#
loop_
_entity_poly.entity_id
_entity_poly.type
_entity_poly.pdbx_seq_one_letter_code
_entity_poly.pdbx_strand_id
1 'polypeptide(L)'
;MLKRSFVKPRLEPILLLASLALGLFHTWLGRYAMDPDGMSYLDLGQSFFRRDWANAINAYWSPLYPLTMGLFLGVMKPSPKREFPVARLINAGVFVLALLAFWFLLHALIAFGRQRCKSAEPDDAAPLPEWMMVLLGYSMFLWIALEVDPPWEMTPDLAVTACVCLAAGVMLHLRPADKIWRFVLFGLILGIGYWTKAILFPLGFVTLGAAYWWRRFLPGWGRRMLVAALVFLCVSAPLILLLSRQKGRSTFGDSGKLNYAWFVSPRTFWRNWQGEVPGSGVPVHPTRQLLRHPPLFEFDGPIVGTYPPWTDPSYWNEGLKWHFKLKPQLEQLATTAASEVRLLFRARPDLVAGVITLALLSGGIWFSSLRELWPLVAISVIGMGIYLPMFENDRYLGGFVLILFLTLIAAVRLRPEPQKFAGKVILAVFVTMALATADYTVRVSTNHFAIPGNGPNSTIPDITAAEEFQQMGLQPGDRVAVILNGTGAYWAHLAKLRIVAEIMDTGHGSREFWDAPETAQRQVYDLFARAHAKLVVTNCAATPTIPNGWQQLPETPYCFHHLD
;
A
#
# COMPACT_ATOMS: atom_id res chain seq x y z
N MET A 1 25.04 -34.78 26.12
CA MET A 1 24.02 -35.37 25.21
C MET A 1 22.70 -34.67 25.40
N LEU A 2 22.45 -33.62 24.63
CA LEU A 2 21.18 -32.88 24.64
C LEU A 2 20.12 -33.71 23.92
N LYS A 3 19.10 -34.17 24.65
CA LYS A 3 17.91 -34.81 24.08
C LYS A 3 17.34 -33.91 23.00
N ARG A 4 17.47 -34.32 21.73
CA ARG A 4 16.73 -33.71 20.60
C ARG A 4 15.23 -33.82 20.94
N SER A 5 14.60 -32.71 21.24
CA SER A 5 13.16 -32.68 21.53
C SER A 5 12.37 -33.06 20.27
N PHE A 6 11.55 -34.07 20.39
CA PHE A 6 10.72 -34.71 19.35
C PHE A 6 9.59 -33.83 18.80
N VAL A 7 9.46 -32.56 19.20
CA VAL A 7 8.34 -31.67 18.83
C VAL A 7 8.63 -30.81 17.59
N LYS A 8 9.84 -30.86 17.04
CA LYS A 8 10.38 -29.84 16.12
C LYS A 8 10.06 -29.93 14.62
N PRO A 9 9.78 -31.05 13.96
CA PRO A 9 9.64 -31.02 12.50
C PRO A 9 8.24 -30.63 12.00
N ARG A 10 7.24 -30.49 12.88
CA ARG A 10 5.83 -30.26 12.45
C ARG A 10 5.27 -28.86 12.70
N LEU A 11 5.85 -28.06 13.60
CA LEU A 11 5.30 -26.77 14.00
C LEU A 11 5.31 -25.75 12.85
N GLU A 12 6.45 -25.59 12.22
CA GLU A 12 6.61 -24.59 11.16
C GLU A 12 5.76 -24.88 9.91
N PRO A 13 5.71 -26.09 9.35
CA PRO A 13 4.79 -26.41 8.27
C PRO A 13 3.32 -26.13 8.61
N ILE A 14 2.92 -26.37 9.87
CA ILE A 14 1.55 -26.07 10.32
C ILE A 14 1.30 -24.57 10.30
N LEU A 15 2.21 -23.75 10.84
CA LEU A 15 2.08 -22.29 10.85
C LEU A 15 2.13 -21.71 9.43
N LEU A 16 2.97 -22.24 8.56
CA LEU A 16 3.04 -21.85 7.16
C LEU A 16 1.70 -22.11 6.45
N LEU A 17 1.16 -23.32 6.60
CA LEU A 17 -0.13 -23.68 6.00
C LEU A 17 -1.29 -22.88 6.60
N ALA A 18 -1.30 -22.67 7.92
CA ALA A 18 -2.30 -21.84 8.59
C ALA A 18 -2.24 -20.38 8.11
N SER A 19 -1.03 -19.81 7.98
CA SER A 19 -0.85 -18.45 7.45
C SER A 19 -1.32 -18.34 6.01
N LEU A 20 -0.98 -19.33 5.17
CA LEU A 20 -1.45 -19.37 3.79
C LEU A 20 -2.97 -19.47 3.73
N ALA A 21 -3.58 -20.36 4.51
CA ALA A 21 -5.03 -20.54 4.54
C ALA A 21 -5.75 -19.27 5.00
N LEU A 22 -5.26 -18.61 6.06
CA LEU A 22 -5.82 -17.34 6.56
C LEU A 22 -5.70 -16.22 5.53
N GLY A 23 -4.54 -16.04 4.90
CA GLY A 23 -4.35 -15.00 3.89
C GLY A 23 -5.25 -15.20 2.66
N LEU A 24 -5.36 -16.43 2.17
CA LEU A 24 -6.27 -16.77 1.06
C LEU A 24 -7.74 -16.57 1.47
N PHE A 25 -8.10 -16.93 2.70
CA PHE A 25 -9.43 -16.72 3.23
C PHE A 25 -9.78 -15.22 3.33
N HIS A 26 -8.89 -14.39 3.86
CA HIS A 26 -9.07 -12.94 3.91
C HIS A 26 -9.16 -12.32 2.51
N THR A 27 -8.33 -12.78 1.57
CA THR A 27 -8.43 -12.35 0.17
C THR A 27 -9.79 -12.69 -0.44
N TRP A 28 -10.30 -13.89 -0.15
CA TRP A 28 -11.63 -14.33 -0.61
C TRP A 28 -12.77 -13.55 0.06
N LEU A 29 -12.68 -13.27 1.37
CA LEU A 29 -13.65 -12.43 2.07
C LEU A 29 -13.78 -11.06 1.40
N GLY A 30 -12.66 -10.40 1.11
CA GLY A 30 -12.63 -9.08 0.48
C GLY A 30 -12.76 -9.07 -1.04
N ARG A 31 -13.22 -10.16 -1.70
CA ARG A 31 -13.25 -10.26 -3.16
C ARG A 31 -14.11 -9.21 -3.87
N TYR A 32 -15.07 -8.62 -3.17
CA TYR A 32 -15.91 -7.52 -3.64
C TYR A 32 -15.59 -6.17 -2.98
N ALA A 33 -14.56 -6.09 -2.16
CA ALA A 33 -14.10 -4.83 -1.63
C ALA A 33 -13.27 -4.07 -2.68
N MET A 34 -13.37 -2.76 -2.68
CA MET A 34 -12.55 -1.88 -3.52
C MET A 34 -12.23 -0.60 -2.76
N ASP A 35 -11.11 -0.01 -3.11
CA ASP A 35 -10.66 1.29 -2.64
C ASP A 35 -10.34 2.20 -3.84
N PRO A 36 -10.30 3.53 -3.65
CA PRO A 36 -10.02 4.46 -4.75
C PRO A 36 -8.67 4.22 -5.44
N ASP A 37 -7.64 3.82 -4.68
CA ASP A 37 -6.32 3.51 -5.23
C ASP A 37 -6.40 2.33 -6.18
N GLY A 38 -7.20 1.31 -5.82
CA GLY A 38 -7.45 0.13 -6.64
C GLY A 38 -8.04 0.46 -8.01
N MET A 39 -8.99 1.42 -8.07
CA MET A 39 -9.54 1.88 -9.34
C MET A 39 -8.44 2.48 -10.24
N SER A 40 -7.57 3.33 -9.69
CA SER A 40 -6.45 3.89 -10.45
C SER A 40 -5.48 2.82 -10.94
N TYR A 41 -5.17 1.83 -10.12
CA TYR A 41 -4.30 0.72 -10.54
C TYR A 41 -4.93 -0.13 -11.65
N LEU A 42 -6.25 -0.35 -11.62
CA LEU A 42 -6.97 -1.06 -12.68
C LEU A 42 -6.98 -0.27 -13.99
N ASP A 43 -7.25 1.05 -13.94
CA ASP A 43 -7.25 1.94 -15.10
C ASP A 43 -5.86 2.03 -15.76
N LEU A 44 -4.81 2.22 -14.95
CA LEU A 44 -3.43 2.19 -15.42
C LEU A 44 -3.05 0.81 -15.99
N GLY A 45 -3.55 -0.26 -15.38
CA GLY A 45 -3.39 -1.63 -15.88
C GLY A 45 -3.98 -1.80 -17.28
N GLN A 46 -5.16 -1.25 -17.53
CA GLN A 46 -5.75 -1.25 -18.88
C GLN A 46 -4.89 -0.47 -19.88
N SER A 47 -4.32 0.68 -19.47
CA SER A 47 -3.42 1.45 -20.31
C SER A 47 -2.16 0.65 -20.67
N PHE A 48 -1.56 -0.08 -19.71
CA PHE A 48 -0.44 -1.00 -19.97
C PHE A 48 -0.81 -2.10 -20.97
N PHE A 49 -1.95 -2.74 -20.80
CA PHE A 49 -2.39 -3.81 -21.68
C PHE A 49 -2.65 -3.31 -23.11
N ARG A 50 -3.21 -2.11 -23.26
CA ARG A 50 -3.44 -1.45 -24.55
C ARG A 50 -2.17 -0.85 -25.17
N ARG A 51 -1.03 -0.92 -24.49
CA ARG A 51 0.25 -0.30 -24.89
C ARG A 51 0.18 1.23 -24.99
N ASP A 52 -0.73 1.83 -24.26
CA ASP A 52 -0.82 3.28 -24.11
C ASP A 52 0.19 3.76 -23.06
N TRP A 53 1.45 3.79 -23.46
CA TRP A 53 2.58 4.10 -22.59
C TRP A 53 2.53 5.52 -22.02
N ALA A 54 1.92 6.45 -22.77
CA ALA A 54 1.81 7.84 -22.35
C ALA A 54 0.95 7.96 -21.08
N ASN A 55 -0.12 7.18 -20.98
CA ASN A 55 -1.04 7.17 -19.85
C ASN A 55 -0.67 6.11 -18.80
N ALA A 56 -0.01 5.01 -19.20
CA ALA A 56 0.39 3.95 -18.31
C ALA A 56 1.56 4.35 -17.37
N ILE A 57 2.50 5.16 -17.86
CA ILE A 57 3.63 5.65 -17.06
C ILE A 57 3.19 6.87 -16.27
N ASN A 58 3.22 6.76 -14.96
CA ASN A 58 2.67 7.74 -14.05
C ASN A 58 3.68 8.05 -12.93
N ALA A 59 3.88 9.33 -12.62
CA ALA A 59 4.88 9.74 -11.62
C ALA A 59 4.40 9.55 -10.17
N TYR A 60 3.12 9.30 -9.94
CA TYR A 60 2.53 9.03 -8.61
C TYR A 60 2.39 7.53 -8.35
N TRP A 61 1.82 6.78 -9.30
CA TRP A 61 1.53 5.37 -9.19
C TRP A 61 2.67 4.53 -9.79
N SER A 62 3.35 3.75 -8.95
CA SER A 62 4.46 2.91 -9.42
C SER A 62 3.98 1.78 -10.33
N PRO A 63 4.73 1.44 -11.40
CA PRO A 63 4.20 0.71 -12.55
C PRO A 63 4.07 -0.80 -12.37
N LEU A 64 4.79 -1.46 -11.45
CA LEU A 64 4.84 -2.93 -11.40
C LEU A 64 3.47 -3.54 -11.08
N TYR A 65 2.76 -2.95 -10.12
CA TYR A 65 1.48 -3.47 -9.68
C TYR A 65 0.38 -3.30 -10.76
N PRO A 66 0.15 -2.10 -11.35
CA PRO A 66 -0.81 -1.94 -12.43
C PRO A 66 -0.41 -2.71 -13.70
N LEU A 67 0.88 -2.84 -14.03
CA LEU A 67 1.34 -3.68 -15.14
C LEU A 67 0.93 -5.14 -14.95
N THR A 68 1.14 -5.68 -13.73
CA THR A 68 0.74 -7.05 -13.41
C THR A 68 -0.77 -7.23 -13.53
N MET A 69 -1.55 -6.26 -13.02
CA MET A 69 -3.02 -6.26 -13.15
C MET A 69 -3.47 -6.20 -14.61
N GLY A 70 -2.91 -5.29 -15.39
CA GLY A 70 -3.27 -5.12 -16.80
C GLY A 70 -3.01 -6.36 -17.61
N LEU A 71 -1.85 -6.99 -17.45
CA LEU A 71 -1.49 -8.23 -18.14
C LEU A 71 -2.42 -9.38 -17.74
N PHE A 72 -2.68 -9.55 -16.44
CA PHE A 72 -3.51 -10.63 -15.94
C PHE A 72 -4.98 -10.48 -16.38
N LEU A 73 -5.59 -9.31 -16.12
CA LEU A 73 -6.98 -9.04 -16.49
C LEU A 73 -7.17 -8.97 -18.00
N GLY A 74 -6.19 -8.45 -18.74
CA GLY A 74 -6.23 -8.39 -20.21
C GLY A 74 -6.23 -9.77 -20.87
N VAL A 75 -5.57 -10.76 -20.25
CA VAL A 75 -5.59 -12.16 -20.68
C VAL A 75 -6.88 -12.84 -20.24
N MET A 76 -7.29 -12.68 -18.98
CA MET A 76 -8.47 -13.34 -18.39
C MET A 76 -9.78 -12.78 -18.92
N LYS A 77 -9.84 -11.50 -19.31
CA LYS A 77 -11.02 -10.79 -19.84
C LYS A 77 -12.31 -11.07 -19.03
N PRO A 78 -12.29 -10.85 -17.71
CA PRO A 78 -13.45 -11.12 -16.89
C PRO A 78 -14.63 -10.21 -17.25
N SER A 79 -15.86 -10.71 -17.03
CA SER A 79 -17.05 -9.85 -17.05
C SER A 79 -17.00 -8.83 -15.88
N PRO A 80 -17.78 -7.72 -15.93
CA PRO A 80 -17.83 -6.74 -14.84
C PRO A 80 -18.03 -7.38 -13.46
N LYS A 81 -18.94 -8.34 -13.34
CA LYS A 81 -19.22 -9.09 -12.11
C LYS A 81 -18.01 -9.85 -11.54
N ARG A 82 -17.06 -10.25 -12.39
CA ARG A 82 -15.90 -11.06 -12.02
C ARG A 82 -14.59 -10.25 -11.99
N GLU A 83 -14.61 -9.00 -12.44
CA GLU A 83 -13.36 -8.21 -12.58
C GLU A 83 -12.63 -8.05 -11.25
N PHE A 84 -13.32 -7.61 -10.20
CA PHE A 84 -12.72 -7.45 -8.88
C PHE A 84 -12.32 -8.77 -8.22
N PRO A 85 -13.18 -9.81 -8.19
CA PRO A 85 -12.77 -11.14 -7.71
C PRO A 85 -11.54 -11.70 -8.43
N VAL A 86 -11.45 -11.53 -9.76
CA VAL A 86 -10.29 -11.99 -10.54
C VAL A 86 -9.04 -11.15 -10.22
N ALA A 87 -9.17 -9.83 -10.08
CA ALA A 87 -8.06 -8.97 -9.68
C ALA A 87 -7.49 -9.36 -8.29
N ARG A 88 -8.33 -9.84 -7.37
CA ARG A 88 -7.88 -10.34 -6.05
C ARG A 88 -6.97 -11.56 -6.10
N LEU A 89 -6.97 -12.33 -7.19
CA LEU A 89 -6.02 -13.43 -7.35
C LEU A 89 -4.57 -12.92 -7.43
N ILE A 90 -4.37 -11.70 -7.93
CA ILE A 90 -3.05 -11.05 -7.92
C ILE A 90 -2.63 -10.78 -6.47
N ASN A 91 -3.54 -10.22 -5.65
CA ASN A 91 -3.25 -9.98 -4.23
C ASN A 91 -2.99 -11.28 -3.48
N ALA A 92 -3.71 -12.37 -3.80
CA ALA A 92 -3.38 -13.70 -3.26
C ALA A 92 -1.95 -14.10 -3.62
N GLY A 93 -1.53 -13.90 -4.87
CA GLY A 93 -0.15 -14.14 -5.31
C GLY A 93 0.88 -13.26 -4.59
N VAL A 94 0.57 -11.97 -4.40
CA VAL A 94 1.41 -11.03 -3.63
C VAL A 94 1.51 -11.45 -2.17
N PHE A 95 0.41 -11.89 -1.54
CA PHE A 95 0.43 -12.42 -0.17
C PHE A 95 1.33 -13.64 -0.06
N VAL A 96 1.23 -14.60 -0.99
CA VAL A 96 2.11 -15.78 -1.03
C VAL A 96 3.58 -15.36 -1.17
N LEU A 97 3.87 -14.41 -2.05
CA LEU A 97 5.23 -13.88 -2.21
C LEU A 97 5.74 -13.23 -0.91
N ALA A 98 4.91 -12.44 -0.23
CA ALA A 98 5.26 -11.81 1.05
C ALA A 98 5.50 -12.87 2.14
N LEU A 99 4.67 -13.91 2.21
CA LEU A 99 4.84 -15.03 3.14
C LEU A 99 6.16 -15.79 2.89
N LEU A 100 6.51 -16.06 1.64
CA LEU A 100 7.77 -16.72 1.27
C LEU A 100 8.98 -15.81 1.54
N ALA A 101 8.87 -14.52 1.28
CA ALA A 101 9.91 -13.54 1.57
C ALA A 101 10.16 -13.39 3.08
N PHE A 102 9.09 -13.33 3.86
CA PHE A 102 9.15 -13.38 5.32
C PHE A 102 9.80 -14.67 5.82
N TRP A 103 9.34 -15.83 5.33
CA TRP A 103 9.91 -17.12 5.65
C TRP A 103 11.43 -17.15 5.40
N PHE A 104 11.86 -16.68 4.25
CA PHE A 104 13.28 -16.56 3.89
C PHE A 104 14.06 -15.66 4.87
N LEU A 105 13.51 -14.48 5.23
CA LEU A 105 14.13 -13.58 6.20
C LEU A 105 14.22 -14.21 7.59
N LEU A 106 13.15 -14.85 8.06
CA LEU A 106 13.12 -15.52 9.36
C LEU A 106 14.23 -16.57 9.47
N HIS A 107 14.38 -17.41 8.44
CA HIS A 107 15.45 -18.42 8.38
C HIS A 107 16.85 -17.80 8.26
N ALA A 108 16.98 -16.68 7.55
CA ALA A 108 18.25 -15.95 7.49
C ALA A 108 18.66 -15.42 8.88
N LEU A 109 17.71 -14.90 9.66
CA LEU A 109 17.97 -14.45 11.04
C LEU A 109 18.33 -15.61 11.98
N ILE A 110 17.60 -16.73 11.91
CA ILE A 110 17.89 -17.95 12.69
C ILE A 110 19.28 -18.48 12.33
N ALA A 111 19.62 -18.58 11.05
CA ALA A 111 20.93 -19.02 10.60
C ALA A 111 22.06 -18.10 11.05
N PHE A 112 21.83 -16.77 10.98
CA PHE A 112 22.77 -15.76 11.46
C PHE A 112 23.05 -15.93 12.95
N GLY A 113 22.01 -16.12 13.78
CA GLY A 113 22.14 -16.38 15.21
C GLY A 113 22.94 -17.65 15.51
N ARG A 114 22.67 -18.75 14.80
CA ARG A 114 23.37 -20.05 14.99
C ARG A 114 24.85 -20.01 14.62
N GLN A 115 25.22 -19.30 13.56
CA GLN A 115 26.64 -19.25 13.12
C GLN A 115 27.57 -18.67 14.18
N ARG A 116 27.06 -17.79 15.04
CA ARG A 116 27.83 -17.12 16.09
C ARG A 116 28.01 -17.95 17.36
N CYS A 117 27.12 -18.92 17.59
CA CYS A 117 27.22 -19.80 18.76
C CYS A 117 28.13 -21.00 18.57
N LYS A 118 28.71 -21.22 17.39
CA LYS A 118 29.61 -22.38 17.16
C LYS A 118 30.91 -22.32 17.93
N SER A 119 31.28 -21.17 18.48
CA SER A 119 32.50 -20.94 19.26
C SER A 119 32.25 -20.63 20.75
N ALA A 120 30.99 -20.74 21.23
CA ALA A 120 30.63 -20.41 22.61
C ALA A 120 30.71 -21.65 23.53
N GLU A 121 31.10 -21.41 24.80
CA GLU A 121 31.09 -22.43 25.84
C GLU A 121 29.67 -22.84 26.26
N PRO A 122 29.43 -24.00 26.89
CA PRO A 122 28.09 -24.49 27.24
C PRO A 122 27.27 -23.55 28.13
N ASP A 123 27.91 -22.72 28.94
CA ASP A 123 27.26 -21.77 29.85
C ASP A 123 27.06 -20.36 29.25
N ASP A 124 27.50 -20.16 28.03
CA ASP A 124 27.33 -18.87 27.32
C ASP A 124 25.87 -18.63 26.91
N ALA A 125 25.53 -17.35 26.81
CA ALA A 125 24.21 -16.94 26.37
C ALA A 125 23.98 -17.33 24.90
N ALA A 126 22.99 -18.17 24.65
CA ALA A 126 22.60 -18.70 23.33
C ALA A 126 21.45 -17.89 22.69
N PRO A 127 21.33 -17.86 21.34
CA PRO A 127 20.17 -17.30 20.69
C PRO A 127 18.90 -18.06 21.06
N LEU A 128 17.75 -17.41 20.87
CA LEU A 128 16.47 -18.07 21.08
C LEU A 128 16.39 -19.36 20.26
N PRO A 129 15.81 -20.43 20.83
CA PRO A 129 15.48 -21.63 20.08
C PRO A 129 14.62 -21.33 18.87
N GLU A 130 14.83 -22.06 17.79
CA GLU A 130 14.14 -21.88 16.52
C GLU A 130 12.61 -21.83 16.65
N TRP A 131 12.01 -22.70 17.44
CA TRP A 131 10.57 -22.74 17.65
C TRP A 131 10.01 -21.45 18.26
N MET A 132 10.80 -20.76 19.10
CA MET A 132 10.43 -19.45 19.66
C MET A 132 10.40 -18.37 18.60
N MET A 133 11.44 -18.33 17.75
CA MET A 133 11.52 -17.42 16.61
C MET A 133 10.39 -17.66 15.60
N VAL A 134 10.07 -18.94 15.36
CA VAL A 134 8.98 -19.33 14.44
C VAL A 134 7.63 -18.89 14.98
N LEU A 135 7.29 -19.17 16.26
CA LEU A 135 6.01 -18.75 16.85
C LEU A 135 5.80 -17.24 16.75
N LEU A 136 6.76 -16.45 17.24
CA LEU A 136 6.65 -14.99 17.21
C LEU A 136 6.68 -14.44 15.78
N GLY A 137 7.55 -14.97 14.93
CA GLY A 137 7.68 -14.54 13.55
C GLY A 137 6.38 -14.67 12.77
N TYR A 138 5.75 -15.84 12.80
CA TYR A 138 4.48 -16.07 12.11
C TYR A 138 3.33 -15.22 12.70
N SER A 139 3.29 -15.05 14.02
CA SER A 139 2.29 -14.17 14.64
C SER A 139 2.43 -12.72 14.19
N MET A 140 3.66 -12.20 14.12
CA MET A 140 3.93 -10.86 13.63
C MET A 140 3.61 -10.71 12.15
N PHE A 141 3.98 -11.71 11.33
CA PHE A 141 3.64 -11.71 9.91
C PHE A 141 2.13 -11.67 9.70
N LEU A 142 1.37 -12.51 10.42
CA LEU A 142 -0.09 -12.53 10.32
C LEU A 142 -0.71 -11.20 10.76
N TRP A 143 -0.23 -10.63 11.86
CA TRP A 143 -0.68 -9.31 12.28
C TRP A 143 -0.47 -8.25 11.19
N ILE A 144 0.75 -8.18 10.63
CA ILE A 144 1.06 -7.21 9.57
C ILE A 144 0.23 -7.49 8.31
N ALA A 145 0.20 -8.72 7.83
CA ALA A 145 -0.37 -9.05 6.53
C ALA A 145 -1.89 -9.24 6.52
N LEU A 146 -2.55 -9.25 7.70
CA LEU A 146 -4.01 -9.36 7.77
C LEU A 146 -4.68 -8.11 8.35
N GLU A 147 -4.03 -7.41 9.30
CA GLU A 147 -4.62 -6.26 10.00
C GLU A 147 -4.02 -4.91 9.56
N VAL A 148 -2.68 -4.84 9.38
CA VAL A 148 -1.99 -3.58 9.05
C VAL A 148 -2.00 -3.32 7.55
N ASP A 149 -1.77 -4.34 6.75
CA ASP A 149 -1.70 -4.30 5.28
C ASP A 149 -2.50 -5.49 4.70
N PRO A 150 -3.83 -5.43 4.80
CA PRO A 150 -4.66 -6.59 4.51
C PRO A 150 -4.74 -6.88 2.99
N PRO A 151 -4.83 -8.18 2.60
CA PRO A 151 -4.77 -8.59 1.20
C PRO A 151 -6.04 -8.24 0.39
N TRP A 152 -7.07 -7.69 1.02
CA TRP A 152 -8.23 -7.16 0.31
C TRP A 152 -8.05 -5.68 -0.11
N GLU A 153 -7.03 -4.96 0.32
CA GLU A 153 -6.69 -3.66 -0.25
C GLU A 153 -6.00 -3.83 -1.61
N MET A 154 -6.41 -3.04 -2.60
CA MET A 154 -5.85 -3.10 -3.95
C MET A 154 -4.62 -2.21 -4.07
N THR A 155 -3.58 -2.54 -3.31
CA THR A 155 -2.36 -1.73 -3.20
C THR A 155 -1.10 -2.59 -3.31
N PRO A 156 0.06 -2.00 -3.65
CA PRO A 156 1.32 -2.72 -3.75
C PRO A 156 2.04 -2.94 -2.40
N ASP A 157 1.44 -2.57 -1.25
CA ASP A 157 2.18 -2.47 0.01
C ASP A 157 2.67 -3.81 0.55
N LEU A 158 1.88 -4.89 0.41
CA LEU A 158 2.39 -6.25 0.67
C LEU A 158 3.54 -6.67 -0.26
N ALA A 159 3.56 -6.18 -1.50
CA ALA A 159 4.71 -6.42 -2.39
C ALA A 159 5.95 -5.62 -1.95
N VAL A 160 5.77 -4.42 -1.36
CA VAL A 160 6.86 -3.69 -0.69
C VAL A 160 7.39 -4.51 0.48
N THR A 161 6.51 -5.06 1.33
CA THR A 161 6.87 -5.96 2.43
C THR A 161 7.68 -7.16 1.94
N ALA A 162 7.27 -7.79 0.83
CA ALA A 162 8.05 -8.87 0.20
C ALA A 162 9.44 -8.41 -0.24
N CYS A 163 9.55 -7.27 -0.93
CA CYS A 163 10.82 -6.75 -1.42
C CYS A 163 11.80 -6.43 -0.27
N VAL A 164 11.32 -5.77 0.80
CA VAL A 164 12.21 -5.41 1.92
C VAL A 164 12.63 -6.64 2.72
N CYS A 165 11.75 -7.64 2.90
CA CYS A 165 12.09 -8.91 3.54
C CYS A 165 13.12 -9.70 2.71
N LEU A 166 12.94 -9.80 1.39
CA LEU A 166 13.91 -10.45 0.50
C LEU A 166 15.26 -9.75 0.53
N ALA A 167 15.28 -8.41 0.42
CA ALA A 167 16.51 -7.64 0.47
C ALA A 167 17.25 -7.84 1.80
N ALA A 168 16.55 -7.77 2.93
CA ALA A 168 17.10 -8.00 4.25
C ALA A 168 17.65 -9.44 4.41
N GLY A 169 16.90 -10.44 3.98
CA GLY A 169 17.32 -11.85 4.03
C GLY A 169 18.54 -12.12 3.15
N VAL A 170 18.57 -11.61 1.92
CA VAL A 170 19.73 -11.74 1.02
C VAL A 170 20.94 -11.05 1.64
N MET A 171 20.79 -9.83 2.16
CA MET A 171 21.87 -9.08 2.81
C MET A 171 22.52 -9.87 3.95
N LEU A 172 21.73 -10.56 4.78
CA LEU A 172 22.25 -11.40 5.88
C LEU A 172 23.08 -12.57 5.37
N HIS A 173 22.74 -13.14 4.22
CA HIS A 173 23.45 -14.27 3.62
C HIS A 173 24.70 -13.90 2.83
N LEU A 174 24.82 -12.65 2.36
CA LEU A 174 25.97 -12.24 1.53
C LEU A 174 27.31 -12.42 2.25
N ARG A 175 28.29 -12.98 1.56
CA ARG A 175 29.68 -13.19 2.01
C ARG A 175 30.65 -12.65 0.93
N PRO A 176 31.85 -12.19 1.31
CA PRO A 176 32.88 -11.80 0.33
C PRO A 176 33.30 -12.92 -0.62
N ALA A 177 33.23 -14.17 -0.16
CA ALA A 177 33.57 -15.34 -0.98
C ALA A 177 32.45 -15.81 -1.91
N ASP A 178 31.25 -15.23 -1.81
CA ASP A 178 30.12 -15.66 -2.63
C ASP A 178 30.32 -15.37 -4.12
N LYS A 179 29.63 -16.14 -4.95
CA LYS A 179 29.58 -15.91 -6.40
C LYS A 179 28.92 -14.56 -6.70
N ILE A 180 29.38 -13.88 -7.72
CA ILE A 180 28.96 -12.53 -8.10
C ILE A 180 27.43 -12.43 -8.34
N TRP A 181 26.78 -13.50 -8.83
CA TRP A 181 25.35 -13.52 -9.11
C TRP A 181 24.48 -13.21 -7.88
N ARG A 182 24.97 -13.50 -6.63
CA ARG A 182 24.23 -13.14 -5.40
C ARG A 182 24.17 -11.63 -5.20
N PHE A 183 25.21 -10.91 -5.59
CA PHE A 183 25.24 -9.44 -5.55
C PHE A 183 24.41 -8.85 -6.68
N VAL A 184 24.38 -9.50 -7.85
CA VAL A 184 23.45 -9.17 -8.94
C VAL A 184 22.00 -9.36 -8.46
N LEU A 185 21.68 -10.49 -7.83
CA LEU A 185 20.34 -10.75 -7.27
C LEU A 185 19.95 -9.68 -6.24
N PHE A 186 20.88 -9.28 -5.37
CA PHE A 186 20.62 -8.22 -4.39
C PHE A 186 20.26 -6.89 -5.06
N GLY A 187 21.04 -6.47 -6.06
CA GLY A 187 20.74 -5.29 -6.86
C GLY A 187 19.42 -5.37 -7.63
N LEU A 188 19.10 -6.56 -8.19
CA LEU A 188 17.83 -6.82 -8.88
C LEU A 188 16.62 -6.64 -7.93
N ILE A 189 16.69 -7.21 -6.72
CA ILE A 189 15.61 -7.08 -5.72
C ILE A 189 15.37 -5.61 -5.38
N LEU A 190 16.42 -4.84 -5.16
CA LEU A 190 16.30 -3.40 -4.87
C LEU A 190 15.71 -2.62 -6.05
N GLY A 191 16.13 -2.94 -7.29
CA GLY A 191 15.61 -2.30 -8.51
C GLY A 191 14.13 -2.64 -8.76
N ILE A 192 13.75 -3.90 -8.62
CA ILE A 192 12.34 -4.33 -8.72
C ILE A 192 11.51 -3.67 -7.61
N GLY A 193 12.07 -3.54 -6.41
CA GLY A 193 11.44 -2.80 -5.32
C GLY A 193 11.06 -1.37 -5.73
N TYR A 194 11.94 -0.65 -6.42
CA TYR A 194 11.62 0.68 -6.92
C TYR A 194 10.44 0.67 -7.92
N TRP A 195 10.34 -0.32 -8.80
CA TRP A 195 9.19 -0.47 -9.69
C TRP A 195 7.90 -0.80 -8.93
N THR A 196 8.02 -1.40 -7.75
CA THR A 196 6.89 -1.70 -6.86
C THR A 196 6.36 -0.44 -6.18
N LYS A 197 7.24 0.39 -5.61
CA LYS A 197 6.88 1.68 -4.97
C LYS A 197 8.07 2.65 -4.98
N ALA A 198 7.82 3.89 -5.38
CA ALA A 198 8.86 4.91 -5.59
C ALA A 198 9.76 5.15 -4.35
N ILE A 199 9.22 4.98 -3.14
CA ILE A 199 9.97 5.12 -1.88
C ILE A 199 11.14 4.13 -1.77
N LEU A 200 11.07 2.98 -2.43
CA LEU A 200 12.14 1.99 -2.41
C LEU A 200 13.37 2.41 -3.23
N PHE A 201 13.28 3.49 -4.03
CA PHE A 201 14.47 4.04 -4.70
C PHE A 201 15.46 4.68 -3.70
N PRO A 202 15.10 5.70 -2.90
CA PRO A 202 16.01 6.22 -1.88
C PRO A 202 16.37 5.17 -0.82
N LEU A 203 15.42 4.31 -0.43
CA LEU A 203 15.69 3.23 0.52
C LEU A 203 16.66 2.17 -0.04
N GLY A 204 16.72 1.98 -1.35
CA GLY A 204 17.71 1.13 -2.01
C GLY A 204 19.14 1.59 -1.74
N PHE A 205 19.40 2.91 -1.78
CA PHE A 205 20.70 3.46 -1.41
C PHE A 205 21.00 3.29 0.09
N VAL A 206 20.01 3.48 0.96
CA VAL A 206 20.15 3.22 2.40
C VAL A 206 20.53 1.76 2.63
N THR A 207 19.85 0.82 1.97
CA THR A 207 20.10 -0.62 2.10
C THR A 207 21.49 -1.01 1.58
N LEU A 208 21.90 -0.47 0.43
CA LEU A 208 23.24 -0.68 -0.14
C LEU A 208 24.33 -0.07 0.77
N GLY A 209 24.09 1.14 1.27
CA GLY A 209 24.98 1.81 2.21
C GLY A 209 25.15 1.03 3.51
N ALA A 210 24.04 0.61 4.12
CA ALA A 210 24.04 -0.20 5.33
C ALA A 210 24.79 -1.54 5.12
N ALA A 211 24.52 -2.24 4.01
CA ALA A 211 25.21 -3.47 3.66
C ALA A 211 26.71 -3.25 3.42
N TYR A 212 27.08 -2.16 2.75
CA TYR A 212 28.49 -1.80 2.53
C TYR A 212 29.21 -1.53 3.84
N TRP A 213 28.68 -0.61 4.69
CA TRP A 213 29.30 -0.22 5.95
C TRP A 213 29.39 -1.37 6.95
N TRP A 214 28.44 -2.29 6.93
CA TRP A 214 28.40 -3.45 7.82
C TRP A 214 29.63 -4.36 7.68
N ARG A 215 30.15 -4.50 6.46
CA ARG A 215 31.26 -5.42 6.16
C ARG A 215 32.39 -4.77 5.36
N ARG A 216 32.50 -3.42 5.42
CA ARG A 216 33.45 -2.64 4.59
C ARG A 216 34.91 -3.04 4.72
N PHE A 217 35.30 -3.63 5.84
CA PHE A 217 36.68 -4.05 6.09
C PHE A 217 37.01 -5.44 5.52
N LEU A 218 36.01 -6.17 5.00
CA LEU A 218 36.26 -7.47 4.40
C LEU A 218 36.85 -7.32 2.98
N PRO A 219 37.90 -8.09 2.62
CA PRO A 219 38.55 -8.00 1.33
C PRO A 219 37.55 -8.24 0.16
N GLY A 220 37.60 -7.37 -0.85
CA GLY A 220 36.76 -7.45 -2.03
C GLY A 220 35.29 -7.09 -1.86
N TRP A 221 34.85 -6.75 -0.64
CA TRP A 221 33.45 -6.43 -0.34
C TRP A 221 32.95 -5.21 -1.14
N GLY A 222 33.71 -4.10 -1.14
CA GLY A 222 33.35 -2.89 -1.87
C GLY A 222 33.13 -3.09 -3.35
N ARG A 223 34.00 -3.88 -4.01
CA ARG A 223 33.88 -4.21 -5.44
C ARG A 223 32.58 -4.98 -5.73
N ARG A 224 32.17 -5.88 -4.86
CA ARG A 224 30.96 -6.67 -5.01
C ARG A 224 29.70 -5.83 -4.72
N MET A 225 29.75 -4.95 -3.72
CA MET A 225 28.67 -4.01 -3.46
C MET A 225 28.49 -3.00 -4.59
N LEU A 226 29.58 -2.62 -5.27
CA LEU A 226 29.50 -1.80 -6.48
C LEU A 226 28.71 -2.52 -7.60
N VAL A 227 28.91 -3.84 -7.78
CA VAL A 227 28.09 -4.62 -8.73
C VAL A 227 26.62 -4.57 -8.36
N ALA A 228 26.26 -4.77 -7.09
CA ALA A 228 24.87 -4.66 -6.64
C ALA A 228 24.29 -3.26 -6.90
N ALA A 229 25.06 -2.21 -6.62
CA ALA A 229 24.66 -0.82 -6.88
C ALA A 229 24.47 -0.54 -8.38
N LEU A 230 25.37 -1.00 -9.22
CA LEU A 230 25.24 -0.84 -10.68
C LEU A 230 24.00 -1.58 -11.22
N VAL A 231 23.73 -2.80 -10.77
CA VAL A 231 22.53 -3.54 -11.16
C VAL A 231 21.27 -2.82 -10.67
N PHE A 232 21.24 -2.35 -9.44
CA PHE A 232 20.14 -1.54 -8.91
C PHE A 232 19.86 -0.32 -9.79
N LEU A 233 20.90 0.43 -10.15
CA LEU A 233 20.77 1.59 -11.02
C LEU A 233 20.34 1.22 -12.44
N CYS A 234 20.90 0.16 -13.01
CA CYS A 234 20.51 -0.31 -14.36
C CYS A 234 19.04 -0.72 -14.42
N VAL A 235 18.52 -1.38 -13.38
CA VAL A 235 17.10 -1.78 -13.32
C VAL A 235 16.20 -0.57 -13.08
N SER A 236 16.65 0.41 -12.31
CA SER A 236 15.89 1.62 -12.00
C SER A 236 15.90 2.66 -13.13
N ALA A 237 16.98 2.74 -13.90
CA ALA A 237 17.22 3.77 -14.90
C ALA A 237 16.11 3.89 -15.96
N PRO A 238 15.55 2.81 -16.53
CA PRO A 238 14.50 2.93 -17.54
C PRO A 238 13.28 3.73 -17.03
N LEU A 239 12.81 3.44 -15.83
CA LEU A 239 11.67 4.15 -15.24
C LEU A 239 12.01 5.61 -14.95
N ILE A 240 13.19 5.88 -14.38
CA ILE A 240 13.66 7.25 -14.09
C ILE A 240 13.74 8.07 -15.39
N LEU A 241 14.28 7.49 -16.46
CA LEU A 241 14.40 8.15 -17.75
C LEU A 241 13.03 8.46 -18.37
N LEU A 242 12.09 7.50 -18.32
CA LEU A 242 10.73 7.68 -18.83
C LEU A 242 10.02 8.80 -18.07
N LEU A 243 10.01 8.75 -16.73
CA LEU A 243 9.40 9.78 -15.88
C LEU A 243 10.05 11.15 -16.08
N SER A 244 11.38 11.20 -16.17
CA SER A 244 12.13 12.45 -16.35
C SER A 244 11.82 13.09 -17.71
N ARG A 245 11.68 12.28 -18.76
CA ARG A 245 11.27 12.76 -20.09
C ARG A 245 9.84 13.29 -20.08
N GLN A 246 8.90 12.56 -19.47
CA GLN A 246 7.50 12.95 -19.38
C GLN A 246 7.32 14.26 -18.60
N LYS A 247 8.09 14.45 -17.52
CA LYS A 247 7.99 15.63 -16.65
C LYS A 247 8.92 16.78 -17.04
N GLY A 248 9.77 16.63 -18.07
CA GLY A 248 10.73 17.65 -18.49
C GLY A 248 11.78 18.03 -17.43
N ARG A 249 11.99 17.18 -16.41
CA ARG A 249 12.94 17.35 -15.30
C ARG A 249 13.37 16.00 -14.72
N SER A 250 14.54 15.97 -14.08
CA SER A 250 14.98 14.77 -13.39
C SER A 250 14.03 14.41 -12.24
N THR A 251 13.47 13.20 -12.28
CA THR A 251 12.61 12.66 -11.22
C THR A 251 12.62 11.15 -11.20
N PHE A 252 12.51 10.56 -10.02
CA PHE A 252 12.28 9.14 -9.81
C PHE A 252 10.82 8.84 -9.38
N GLY A 253 9.97 9.87 -9.33
CA GLY A 253 8.57 9.84 -8.94
C GLY A 253 8.17 11.11 -8.20
N ASP A 254 6.89 11.43 -8.23
CA ASP A 254 6.35 12.67 -7.66
C ASP A 254 5.45 12.42 -6.44
N SER A 255 5.22 11.18 -6.04
CA SER A 255 4.35 10.84 -4.93
C SER A 255 4.73 11.56 -3.63
N GLY A 256 6.03 11.62 -3.30
CA GLY A 256 6.50 12.37 -2.13
C GLY A 256 6.21 13.87 -2.23
N LYS A 257 6.48 14.49 -3.40
CA LYS A 257 6.23 15.91 -3.64
C LYS A 257 4.74 16.25 -3.57
N LEU A 258 3.89 15.43 -4.18
CA LEU A 258 2.44 15.66 -4.22
C LEU A 258 1.80 15.44 -2.85
N ASN A 259 2.23 14.41 -2.12
CA ASN A 259 1.77 14.20 -0.75
C ASN A 259 2.24 15.32 0.20
N TYR A 260 3.46 15.83 0.04
CA TYR A 260 3.93 17.00 0.79
C TYR A 260 3.06 18.23 0.52
N ALA A 261 2.75 18.48 -0.74
CA ALA A 261 1.89 19.58 -1.14
C ALA A 261 0.47 19.42 -0.56
N TRP A 262 -0.03 18.20 -0.51
CA TRP A 262 -1.36 17.91 -0.02
C TRP A 262 -1.48 18.01 1.51
N PHE A 263 -0.55 17.38 2.26
CA PHE A 263 -0.68 17.22 3.71
C PHE A 263 0.02 18.31 4.52
N VAL A 264 1.08 18.93 3.99
CA VAL A 264 1.96 19.86 4.73
C VAL A 264 1.82 21.30 4.23
N SER A 265 1.69 21.50 2.92
CA SER A 265 1.53 22.86 2.37
C SER A 265 0.14 23.42 2.71
N PRO A 266 0.00 24.74 2.96
CA PRO A 266 -1.25 25.25 3.48
C PRO A 266 -2.41 25.05 2.51
N ARG A 267 -3.29 24.15 2.91
CA ARG A 267 -4.71 23.94 2.57
C ARG A 267 -5.16 24.43 1.19
N THR A 268 -4.54 23.96 0.14
CA THR A 268 -5.17 23.99 -1.17
C THR A 268 -6.04 22.76 -1.29
N PHE A 269 -7.25 22.94 -1.80
CA PHE A 269 -8.13 21.82 -2.08
C PHE A 269 -7.48 20.97 -3.17
N TRP A 270 -6.99 19.81 -2.84
CA TRP A 270 -5.99 19.09 -3.63
C TRP A 270 -6.51 18.60 -5.00
N ARG A 271 -7.79 18.23 -5.14
CA ARG A 271 -8.30 17.70 -6.41
C ARG A 271 -8.68 18.79 -7.44
N ASN A 272 -9.28 19.85 -7.00
CA ASN A 272 -9.82 20.89 -7.87
C ASN A 272 -9.12 22.24 -7.63
N TRP A 273 -7.83 22.20 -7.30
CA TRP A 273 -7.04 23.40 -7.11
C TRP A 273 -6.95 24.22 -8.41
N GLN A 274 -7.37 25.49 -8.35
CA GLN A 274 -7.42 26.42 -9.47
C GLN A 274 -6.27 27.43 -9.47
N GLY A 275 -5.29 27.33 -8.54
CA GLY A 275 -4.25 28.34 -8.36
C GLY A 275 -4.75 29.61 -7.69
N GLU A 276 -5.75 29.52 -6.80
CA GLU A 276 -6.50 30.63 -6.22
C GLU A 276 -5.63 31.60 -5.42
N VAL A 277 -4.58 31.09 -4.79
CA VAL A 277 -3.67 31.90 -3.99
C VAL A 277 -2.58 32.51 -4.88
N PRO A 278 -2.47 33.84 -4.98
CA PRO A 278 -1.41 34.48 -5.77
C PRO A 278 -0.02 34.00 -5.38
N GLY A 279 0.77 33.59 -6.37
CA GLY A 279 2.14 33.06 -6.15
C GLY A 279 2.21 31.60 -5.71
N SER A 280 1.08 30.91 -5.46
CA SER A 280 1.04 29.50 -5.09
C SER A 280 1.45 28.54 -6.22
N GLY A 281 1.54 29.03 -7.45
CA GLY A 281 1.86 28.23 -8.63
C GLY A 281 0.77 28.29 -9.69
N VAL A 282 0.91 27.41 -10.71
CA VAL A 282 -0.07 27.26 -11.79
C VAL A 282 -0.38 25.79 -11.92
N PRO A 283 -1.67 25.36 -11.84
CA PRO A 283 -2.06 23.98 -12.08
C PRO A 283 -1.52 23.49 -13.43
N VAL A 284 -0.96 22.30 -13.45
CA VAL A 284 -0.44 21.70 -14.70
C VAL A 284 -1.61 21.23 -15.58
N HIS A 285 -2.63 20.67 -14.96
CA HIS A 285 -3.82 20.17 -15.63
C HIS A 285 -5.07 20.60 -14.84
N PRO A 286 -5.51 21.86 -15.01
CA PRO A 286 -6.61 22.36 -14.18
C PRO A 286 -7.91 21.68 -14.55
N THR A 287 -8.67 21.28 -13.54
CA THR A 287 -10.11 21.09 -13.73
C THR A 287 -10.73 22.45 -14.00
N ARG A 288 -11.59 22.56 -15.00
CA ARG A 288 -12.25 23.81 -15.31
C ARG A 288 -13.46 24.02 -14.40
N GLN A 289 -13.43 25.02 -13.55
CA GLN A 289 -14.59 25.38 -12.73
C GLN A 289 -15.64 26.11 -13.61
N LEU A 290 -16.77 25.44 -13.83
CA LEU A 290 -17.88 25.97 -14.64
C LEU A 290 -18.85 26.82 -13.83
N LEU A 291 -19.11 26.43 -12.56
CA LEU A 291 -19.92 27.15 -11.59
C LEU A 291 -19.20 27.19 -10.23
N ARG A 292 -19.49 28.27 -9.49
CA ARG A 292 -19.02 28.41 -8.11
C ARG A 292 -20.02 27.84 -7.11
N HIS A 293 -21.29 27.96 -7.39
CA HIS A 293 -22.41 27.54 -6.53
C HIS A 293 -23.53 26.91 -7.37
N PRO A 294 -23.75 25.60 -7.33
CA PRO A 294 -22.89 24.60 -6.69
C PRO A 294 -21.52 24.50 -7.39
N PRO A 295 -20.45 24.04 -6.69
CA PRO A 295 -19.11 23.95 -7.27
C PRO A 295 -19.04 22.82 -8.30
N LEU A 296 -19.17 23.20 -9.58
CA LEU A 296 -19.17 22.30 -10.72
C LEU A 296 -17.83 22.40 -11.46
N PHE A 297 -17.19 21.25 -11.66
CA PHE A 297 -15.91 21.14 -12.36
C PHE A 297 -16.03 20.23 -13.58
N GLU A 298 -15.36 20.61 -14.65
CA GLU A 298 -15.16 19.82 -15.85
C GLU A 298 -13.68 19.44 -15.97
N PHE A 299 -13.42 18.25 -16.46
CA PHE A 299 -12.06 17.75 -16.64
C PHE A 299 -11.61 18.00 -18.07
N ASP A 300 -10.63 18.91 -18.23
CA ASP A 300 -10.08 19.30 -19.52
C ASP A 300 -8.91 18.38 -19.93
N GLY A 301 -8.66 18.31 -21.23
CA GLY A 301 -7.54 17.60 -21.82
C GLY A 301 -7.75 16.10 -22.03
N PRO A 302 -6.69 15.32 -22.28
CA PRO A 302 -6.85 13.89 -22.50
C PRO A 302 -7.35 13.23 -21.21
N ILE A 303 -8.58 12.66 -21.29
CA ILE A 303 -9.17 11.96 -20.16
C ILE A 303 -8.44 10.64 -19.98
N VAL A 304 -7.79 10.47 -18.82
CA VAL A 304 -7.09 9.26 -18.43
C VAL A 304 -7.90 8.49 -17.40
N GLY A 305 -8.17 7.22 -17.69
CA GLY A 305 -8.93 6.36 -16.79
C GLY A 305 -10.40 6.72 -16.65
N THR A 306 -11.04 6.15 -15.65
CA THR A 306 -12.46 6.34 -15.32
C THR A 306 -12.71 7.68 -14.67
N TYR A 307 -11.85 8.05 -13.71
CA TYR A 307 -11.92 9.29 -12.97
C TYR A 307 -10.55 10.00 -13.00
N PRO A 308 -10.31 10.89 -13.96
CA PRO A 308 -9.04 11.55 -14.18
C PRO A 308 -8.45 12.22 -12.94
N PRO A 309 -9.24 12.95 -12.11
CA PRO A 309 -8.70 13.61 -10.92
C PRO A 309 -8.12 12.68 -9.84
N TRP A 310 -8.24 11.36 -9.97
CA TRP A 310 -7.57 10.42 -9.06
C TRP A 310 -6.46 9.63 -9.75
N THR A 311 -6.67 9.27 -11.01
CA THR A 311 -5.72 8.47 -11.78
C THR A 311 -4.52 9.29 -12.27
N ASP A 312 -4.75 10.56 -12.65
CA ASP A 312 -3.69 11.44 -13.14
C ASP A 312 -3.36 12.53 -12.12
N PRO A 313 -2.17 12.50 -11.49
CA PRO A 313 -1.78 13.49 -10.49
C PRO A 313 -1.63 14.92 -11.04
N SER A 314 -1.61 15.12 -12.36
CA SER A 314 -1.60 16.46 -12.95
C SER A 314 -2.89 17.25 -12.67
N TYR A 315 -4.01 16.55 -12.40
CA TYR A 315 -5.26 17.16 -11.96
C TYR A 315 -5.29 17.56 -10.49
N TRP A 316 -4.27 17.19 -9.74
CA TRP A 316 -4.16 17.55 -8.32
C TRP A 316 -3.48 18.90 -8.17
N ASN A 317 -2.57 18.95 -7.23
CA ASN A 317 -1.74 20.11 -6.94
C ASN A 317 -0.38 20.08 -7.67
N GLU A 318 -0.26 19.38 -8.79
CA GLU A 318 0.94 19.45 -9.60
C GLU A 318 1.07 20.89 -10.18
N GLY A 319 2.26 21.47 -10.03
CA GLY A 319 2.49 22.88 -10.36
C GLY A 319 2.41 23.83 -9.15
N LEU A 320 1.94 23.33 -8.00
CA LEU A 320 1.98 24.08 -6.74
C LEU A 320 3.43 24.40 -6.36
N LYS A 321 3.70 25.68 -6.11
CA LYS A 321 4.95 26.14 -5.50
C LYS A 321 4.84 25.99 -3.99
N TRP A 322 5.29 24.86 -3.48
CA TRP A 322 5.30 24.66 -2.05
C TRP A 322 6.38 25.49 -1.38
N HIS A 323 6.08 26.03 -0.21
CA HIS A 323 7.02 26.76 0.63
C HIS A 323 7.09 26.08 2.00
N PHE A 324 8.31 25.87 2.48
CA PHE A 324 8.48 25.34 3.82
C PHE A 324 7.91 26.34 4.83
N LYS A 325 7.00 25.86 5.67
CA LYS A 325 6.43 26.58 6.81
C LYS A 325 6.61 25.71 8.05
N LEU A 326 7.29 26.24 9.04
CA LEU A 326 7.68 25.46 10.24
C LEU A 326 6.46 24.92 11.00
N LYS A 327 5.43 25.75 11.21
CA LYS A 327 4.25 25.33 12.00
C LYS A 327 3.48 24.18 11.35
N PRO A 328 3.03 24.22 10.08
CA PRO A 328 2.39 23.06 9.45
C PRO A 328 3.30 21.82 9.41
N GLN A 329 4.59 22.00 9.22
CA GLN A 329 5.55 20.90 9.23
C GLN A 329 5.64 20.22 10.59
N LEU A 330 5.66 20.98 11.69
CA LEU A 330 5.68 20.42 13.04
C LEU A 330 4.34 19.76 13.41
N GLU A 331 3.22 20.35 13.00
CA GLU A 331 1.89 19.75 13.19
C GLU A 331 1.79 18.41 12.46
N GLN A 332 2.21 18.34 11.20
CA GLN A 332 2.22 17.09 10.44
C GLN A 332 3.17 16.06 11.04
N LEU A 333 4.39 16.48 11.42
CA LEU A 333 5.36 15.59 12.07
C LEU A 333 4.81 15.02 13.38
N ALA A 334 4.12 15.83 14.19
CA ALA A 334 3.51 15.36 15.43
C ALA A 334 2.37 14.36 15.16
N THR A 335 1.56 14.61 14.12
CA THR A 335 0.46 13.72 13.72
C THR A 335 0.98 12.36 13.26
N THR A 336 1.95 12.36 12.33
CA THR A 336 2.53 11.12 11.81
C THR A 336 3.33 10.37 12.88
N ALA A 337 4.11 11.07 13.70
CA ALA A 337 4.82 10.44 14.82
C ALA A 337 3.86 9.81 15.84
N ALA A 338 2.72 10.45 16.14
CA ALA A 338 1.70 9.88 17.02
C ALA A 338 1.09 8.60 16.42
N SER A 339 0.87 8.56 15.10
CA SER A 339 0.37 7.36 14.40
C SER A 339 1.40 6.23 14.42
N GLU A 340 2.68 6.50 14.12
CA GLU A 340 3.74 5.50 14.20
C GLU A 340 3.93 4.95 15.63
N VAL A 341 3.88 5.83 16.65
CA VAL A 341 3.93 5.41 18.06
C VAL A 341 2.73 4.53 18.40
N ARG A 342 1.53 4.87 17.91
CA ARG A 342 0.33 4.04 18.07
C ARG A 342 0.56 2.65 17.47
N LEU A 343 1.03 2.57 16.24
CA LEU A 343 1.30 1.31 15.55
C LEU A 343 2.36 0.48 16.28
N LEU A 344 3.48 1.09 16.67
CA LEU A 344 4.59 0.39 17.32
C LEU A 344 4.29 -0.09 18.74
N PHE A 345 3.54 0.69 19.53
CA PHE A 345 3.43 0.46 20.98
C PHE A 345 2.02 0.16 21.47
N ARG A 346 0.97 0.63 20.79
CA ARG A 346 -0.42 0.50 21.23
C ARG A 346 -1.22 -0.53 20.45
N ALA A 347 -0.85 -0.80 19.20
CA ALA A 347 -1.57 -1.77 18.40
C ALA A 347 -1.41 -3.20 18.97
N ARG A 348 -0.20 -3.53 19.44
CA ARG A 348 0.13 -4.86 20.01
C ARG A 348 0.96 -4.71 21.30
N PRO A 349 0.34 -4.28 22.41
CA PRO A 349 1.05 -4.11 23.68
C PRO A 349 1.59 -5.44 24.24
N ASP A 350 0.97 -6.56 23.92
CA ASP A 350 1.42 -7.91 24.25
C ASP A 350 2.79 -8.21 23.62
N LEU A 351 2.96 -7.90 22.33
CA LEU A 351 4.22 -8.07 21.62
C LEU A 351 5.31 -7.16 22.20
N VAL A 352 4.99 -5.89 22.45
CA VAL A 352 5.93 -4.92 23.03
C VAL A 352 6.39 -5.35 24.42
N ALA A 353 5.46 -5.75 25.29
CA ALA A 353 5.78 -6.26 26.63
C ALA A 353 6.66 -7.52 26.54
N GLY A 354 6.36 -8.42 25.61
CA GLY A 354 7.17 -9.60 25.35
C GLY A 354 8.60 -9.27 24.94
N VAL A 355 8.77 -8.36 23.97
CA VAL A 355 10.11 -7.91 23.50
C VAL A 355 10.90 -7.24 24.61
N ILE A 356 10.27 -6.33 25.38
CA ILE A 356 10.92 -5.69 26.53
C ILE A 356 11.37 -6.73 27.56
N THR A 357 10.48 -7.68 27.90
CA THR A 357 10.83 -8.76 28.86
C THR A 357 11.99 -9.60 28.36
N LEU A 358 12.00 -9.98 27.10
CA LEU A 358 13.09 -10.76 26.49
C LEU A 358 14.40 -9.98 26.46
N ALA A 359 14.36 -8.68 26.17
CA ALA A 359 15.53 -7.79 26.20
C ALA A 359 16.10 -7.66 27.61
N LEU A 360 15.25 -7.50 28.62
CA LEU A 360 15.66 -7.45 30.05
C LEU A 360 16.30 -8.77 30.51
N LEU A 361 15.72 -9.91 30.12
CA LEU A 361 16.29 -11.24 30.42
C LEU A 361 17.66 -11.46 29.75
N SER A 362 17.88 -10.86 28.59
CA SER A 362 19.16 -10.89 27.87
C SER A 362 20.20 -9.94 28.47
N GLY A 363 19.75 -8.89 29.16
CA GLY A 363 20.60 -7.88 29.76
C GLY A 363 21.48 -7.13 28.74
N GLY A 364 22.68 -6.74 29.14
CA GLY A 364 23.63 -6.00 28.29
C GLY A 364 24.02 -6.74 26.98
N ILE A 365 23.91 -8.06 26.96
CA ILE A 365 24.22 -8.88 25.77
C ILE A 365 23.25 -8.56 24.61
N TRP A 366 22.01 -8.18 24.92
CA TRP A 366 21.04 -7.77 23.92
C TRP A 366 21.53 -6.58 23.07
N PHE A 367 22.05 -5.55 23.70
CA PHE A 367 22.57 -4.37 23.01
C PHE A 367 23.75 -4.71 22.10
N SER A 368 24.69 -5.56 22.57
CA SER A 368 25.82 -6.00 21.75
C SER A 368 25.37 -6.81 20.53
N SER A 369 24.39 -7.69 20.70
CA SER A 369 23.80 -8.47 19.60
C SER A 369 23.01 -7.59 18.63
N LEU A 370 22.25 -6.62 19.13
CA LEU A 370 21.51 -5.66 18.32
C LEU A 370 22.45 -4.78 17.50
N ARG A 371 23.60 -4.36 18.10
CA ARG A 371 24.64 -3.63 17.37
C ARG A 371 25.17 -4.39 16.16
N GLU A 372 25.15 -5.71 16.18
CA GLU A 372 25.56 -6.50 15.03
C GLU A 372 24.50 -6.55 13.92
N LEU A 373 23.23 -6.40 14.27
CA LEU A 373 22.09 -6.36 13.37
C LEU A 373 21.70 -4.91 13.02
N TRP A 374 22.53 -3.92 13.34
CA TRP A 374 22.25 -2.51 13.10
C TRP A 374 21.78 -2.19 11.67
N PRO A 375 22.23 -2.88 10.59
CA PRO A 375 21.74 -2.57 9.25
C PRO A 375 20.23 -2.80 9.10
N LEU A 376 19.69 -3.84 9.74
CA LEU A 376 18.25 -4.11 9.70
C LEU A 376 17.46 -3.07 10.50
N VAL A 377 17.99 -2.66 11.66
CA VAL A 377 17.41 -1.57 12.45
C VAL A 377 17.42 -0.27 11.64
N ALA A 378 18.54 0.05 10.96
CA ALA A 378 18.67 1.26 10.16
C ALA A 378 17.68 1.26 8.98
N ILE A 379 17.54 0.15 8.25
CA ILE A 379 16.58 0.01 7.14
C ILE A 379 15.16 0.22 7.66
N SER A 380 14.80 -0.38 8.79
CA SER A 380 13.47 -0.25 9.38
C SER A 380 13.19 1.18 9.85
N VAL A 381 14.07 1.76 10.67
CA VAL A 381 13.87 3.10 11.24
C VAL A 381 13.90 4.18 10.16
N ILE A 382 14.82 4.09 9.19
CA ILE A 382 14.86 5.05 8.08
C ILE A 382 13.66 4.85 7.16
N GLY A 383 13.26 3.58 6.90
CA GLY A 383 12.08 3.26 6.08
C GLY A 383 10.79 3.86 6.65
N MET A 384 10.58 3.79 7.96
CA MET A 384 9.49 4.49 8.66
C MET A 384 9.71 6.00 8.63
N GLY A 385 10.90 6.47 9.03
CA GLY A 385 11.23 7.89 9.15
C GLY A 385 11.09 8.72 7.87
N ILE A 386 11.13 8.09 6.68
CA ILE A 386 10.91 8.81 5.41
C ILE A 386 9.45 9.32 5.32
N TYR A 387 8.49 8.64 5.93
CA TYR A 387 7.08 9.05 5.92
C TYR A 387 6.77 10.14 6.95
N LEU A 388 7.51 10.23 8.05
CA LEU A 388 7.28 11.18 9.14
C LEU A 388 7.04 12.63 8.70
N PRO A 389 7.81 13.23 7.76
CA PRO A 389 7.62 14.64 7.41
C PRO A 389 6.42 14.92 6.51
N MET A 390 5.75 13.90 5.97
CA MET A 390 4.70 14.08 4.96
C MET A 390 3.38 13.48 5.37
N PHE A 391 3.24 12.18 5.19
CA PHE A 391 2.02 11.43 5.41
C PHE A 391 2.35 9.96 5.62
N GLU A 392 1.67 9.36 6.56
CA GLU A 392 1.82 7.95 6.87
C GLU A 392 0.43 7.29 6.85
N ASN A 393 0.40 6.04 6.40
CA ASN A 393 -0.68 5.10 6.58
C ASN A 393 -0.06 3.82 7.14
N ASP A 394 -0.72 3.19 8.11
CA ASP A 394 -0.20 2.00 8.82
C ASP A 394 0.35 0.94 7.82
N ARG A 395 -0.32 0.73 6.67
CA ARG A 395 0.10 -0.22 5.63
C ARG A 395 1.47 0.07 5.02
N TYR A 396 1.88 1.36 4.96
CA TYR A 396 3.20 1.73 4.42
C TYR A 396 4.34 1.27 5.31
N LEU A 397 4.07 1.11 6.59
CA LEU A 397 5.05 0.79 7.62
C LEU A 397 5.18 -0.72 7.87
N GLY A 398 4.19 -1.52 7.45
CA GLY A 398 4.07 -2.93 7.82
C GLY A 398 5.36 -3.74 7.65
N GLY A 399 6.00 -3.67 6.49
CA GLY A 399 7.24 -4.40 6.22
C GLY A 399 8.41 -3.96 7.11
N PHE A 400 8.51 -2.66 7.42
CA PHE A 400 9.57 -2.10 8.27
C PHE A 400 9.36 -2.46 9.73
N VAL A 401 8.12 -2.41 10.21
CA VAL A 401 7.72 -2.84 11.55
C VAL A 401 8.02 -4.33 11.75
N LEU A 402 7.69 -5.17 10.76
CA LEU A 402 7.99 -6.59 10.79
C LEU A 402 9.50 -6.86 10.93
N ILE A 403 10.33 -6.22 10.09
CA ILE A 403 11.79 -6.37 10.15
C ILE A 403 12.34 -5.87 11.48
N LEU A 404 11.84 -4.74 11.98
CA LEU A 404 12.28 -4.18 13.27
C LEU A 404 12.04 -5.17 14.41
N PHE A 405 10.81 -5.63 14.60
CA PHE A 405 10.49 -6.55 15.68
C PHE A 405 11.20 -7.90 15.54
N LEU A 406 11.30 -8.46 14.33
CA LEU A 406 12.10 -9.66 14.07
C LEU A 406 13.56 -9.46 14.47
N THR A 407 14.12 -8.30 14.18
CA THR A 407 15.52 -7.97 14.51
C THR A 407 15.72 -7.84 16.03
N LEU A 408 14.81 -7.15 16.73
CA LEU A 408 14.84 -6.99 18.18
C LEU A 408 14.79 -8.36 18.90
N ILE A 409 13.96 -9.28 18.41
CA ILE A 409 13.83 -10.65 18.93
C ILE A 409 15.05 -11.49 18.56
N ALA A 410 15.57 -11.39 17.34
CA ALA A 410 16.76 -12.11 16.90
C ALA A 410 18.03 -11.68 17.65
N ALA A 411 18.03 -10.49 18.24
CA ALA A 411 19.15 -10.01 19.10
C ALA A 411 19.15 -10.64 20.49
N VAL A 412 18.08 -11.30 20.93
CA VAL A 412 17.98 -11.90 22.28
C VAL A 412 18.95 -13.08 22.41
N ARG A 413 19.72 -13.06 23.51
CA ARG A 413 20.64 -14.11 23.91
C ARG A 413 20.36 -14.46 25.36
N LEU A 414 20.10 -15.71 25.65
CA LEU A 414 19.70 -16.16 26.98
C LEU A 414 20.58 -17.31 27.48
N ARG A 415 20.92 -17.26 28.77
CA ARG A 415 21.47 -18.41 29.50
C ARG A 415 20.38 -19.47 29.68
N PRO A 416 20.75 -20.75 30.04
CA PRO A 416 19.79 -21.85 30.14
C PRO A 416 18.59 -21.58 31.06
N GLU A 417 18.80 -20.99 32.23
CA GLU A 417 17.72 -20.74 33.20
C GLU A 417 16.72 -19.66 32.75
N PRO A 418 17.13 -18.44 32.35
CA PRO A 418 16.24 -17.44 31.76
C PRO A 418 15.50 -17.95 30.53
N GLN A 419 16.07 -18.87 29.77
CA GLN A 419 15.45 -19.43 28.56
C GLN A 419 14.16 -20.20 28.84
N LYS A 420 14.03 -20.87 29.99
CA LYS A 420 12.79 -21.57 30.39
C LYS A 420 11.65 -20.56 30.64
N PHE A 421 11.96 -19.44 31.29
CA PHE A 421 10.97 -18.37 31.50
C PHE A 421 10.62 -17.64 30.21
N ALA A 422 11.60 -17.35 29.37
CA ALA A 422 11.38 -16.78 28.04
C ALA A 422 10.43 -17.64 27.18
N GLY A 423 10.52 -18.96 27.27
CA GLY A 423 9.59 -19.86 26.60
C GLY A 423 8.13 -19.66 27.02
N LYS A 424 7.88 -19.41 28.32
CA LYS A 424 6.52 -19.10 28.81
C LYS A 424 6.03 -17.73 28.32
N VAL A 425 6.91 -16.72 28.34
CA VAL A 425 6.60 -15.37 27.82
C VAL A 425 6.22 -15.44 26.34
N ILE A 426 7.04 -16.13 25.53
CA ILE A 426 6.80 -16.27 24.09
C ILE A 426 5.51 -17.02 23.80
N LEU A 427 5.22 -18.07 24.55
CA LEU A 427 3.96 -18.80 24.42
C LEU A 427 2.76 -17.94 24.78
N ALA A 428 2.86 -17.13 25.84
CA ALA A 428 1.80 -16.18 26.21
C ALA A 428 1.56 -15.13 25.11
N VAL A 429 2.62 -14.51 24.58
CA VAL A 429 2.52 -13.54 23.46
C VAL A 429 1.94 -14.22 22.22
N PHE A 430 2.39 -15.43 21.89
CA PHE A 430 1.84 -16.18 20.75
C PHE A 430 0.34 -16.43 20.92
N VAL A 431 -0.10 -16.88 22.09
CA VAL A 431 -1.51 -17.16 22.35
C VAL A 431 -2.35 -15.90 22.27
N THR A 432 -1.91 -14.78 22.87
CA THR A 432 -2.64 -13.51 22.80
C THR A 432 -2.72 -12.98 21.38
N MET A 433 -1.63 -13.06 20.60
CA MET A 433 -1.63 -12.67 19.19
C MET A 433 -2.53 -13.58 18.33
N ALA A 434 -2.49 -14.89 18.56
CA ALA A 434 -3.33 -15.84 17.84
C ALA A 434 -4.82 -15.63 18.13
N LEU A 435 -5.18 -15.37 19.39
CA LEU A 435 -6.55 -15.03 19.78
C LEU A 435 -7.01 -13.71 19.15
N ALA A 436 -6.14 -12.69 19.12
CA ALA A 436 -6.48 -11.42 18.48
C ALA A 436 -6.65 -11.57 16.95
N THR A 437 -5.79 -12.34 16.30
CA THR A 437 -5.94 -12.65 14.87
C THR A 437 -7.22 -13.43 14.59
N ALA A 438 -7.59 -14.37 15.46
CA ALA A 438 -8.84 -15.11 15.35
C ALA A 438 -10.05 -14.19 15.55
N ASP A 439 -10.06 -13.35 16.59
CA ASP A 439 -11.10 -12.36 16.84
C ASP A 439 -11.25 -11.38 15.67
N TYR A 440 -10.12 -10.86 15.15
CA TYR A 440 -10.12 -10.01 13.96
C TYR A 440 -10.72 -10.72 12.74
N THR A 441 -10.32 -11.95 12.48
CA THR A 441 -10.85 -12.77 11.38
C THR A 441 -12.35 -12.99 11.52
N VAL A 442 -12.85 -13.27 12.74
CA VAL A 442 -14.28 -13.42 13.00
C VAL A 442 -15.01 -12.10 12.77
N ARG A 443 -14.51 -10.98 13.30
CA ARG A 443 -15.12 -9.65 13.11
C ARG A 443 -15.18 -9.25 11.63
N VAL A 444 -14.09 -9.46 10.89
CA VAL A 444 -14.07 -9.19 9.45
C VAL A 444 -15.06 -10.07 8.71
N SER A 445 -15.14 -11.36 9.08
CA SER A 445 -16.06 -12.31 8.44
C SER A 445 -17.53 -11.95 8.73
N THR A 446 -17.86 -11.58 9.97
CA THR A 446 -19.25 -11.37 10.38
C THR A 446 -19.74 -9.96 10.10
N ASN A 447 -18.90 -8.94 10.29
CA ASN A 447 -19.34 -7.53 10.27
C ASN A 447 -19.09 -6.85 8.92
N HIS A 448 -18.10 -7.32 8.13
CA HIS A 448 -17.68 -6.60 6.94
C HIS A 448 -17.94 -7.35 5.64
N PHE A 449 -17.90 -8.70 5.63
CA PHE A 449 -17.88 -9.45 4.38
C PHE A 449 -18.80 -10.67 4.33
N ALA A 450 -19.45 -11.04 5.44
CA ALA A 450 -20.29 -12.25 5.51
C ALA A 450 -21.56 -12.15 4.65
N ILE A 451 -22.09 -10.94 4.47
CA ILE A 451 -23.23 -10.67 3.61
C ILE A 451 -22.74 -9.85 2.43
N PRO A 452 -22.74 -10.38 1.20
CA PRO A 452 -22.42 -9.61 0.01
C PRO A 452 -23.29 -8.35 -0.05
N GLY A 453 -22.66 -7.19 -0.20
CA GLY A 453 -23.35 -5.90 -0.26
C GLY A 453 -23.41 -5.11 1.07
N ASN A 454 -23.12 -5.72 2.21
CA ASN A 454 -23.23 -5.03 3.53
C ASN A 454 -21.88 -4.54 4.11
N GLY A 455 -20.76 -4.82 3.48
CA GLY A 455 -19.47 -4.29 3.93
C GLY A 455 -19.28 -2.82 3.53
N PRO A 456 -18.54 -2.02 4.31
CA PRO A 456 -18.36 -0.59 4.05
C PRO A 456 -17.67 -0.28 2.71
N ASN A 457 -17.02 -1.26 2.10
CA ASN A 457 -16.35 -1.15 0.80
C ASN A 457 -16.90 -2.18 -0.22
N SER A 458 -18.13 -2.68 -0.03
CA SER A 458 -18.72 -3.64 -0.97
C SER A 458 -19.11 -2.97 -2.27
N THR A 459 -18.66 -3.54 -3.38
CA THR A 459 -18.92 -3.06 -4.74
C THR A 459 -20.07 -3.80 -5.43
N ILE A 460 -20.88 -4.56 -4.71
CA ILE A 460 -22.01 -5.28 -5.33
C ILE A 460 -23.03 -4.31 -5.94
N PRO A 461 -23.41 -3.20 -5.27
CA PRO A 461 -24.26 -2.19 -5.91
C PRO A 461 -23.64 -1.56 -7.15
N ASP A 462 -22.31 -1.39 -7.18
CA ASP A 462 -21.58 -0.88 -8.36
C ASP A 462 -21.60 -1.87 -9.52
N ILE A 463 -21.49 -3.17 -9.22
CA ILE A 463 -21.58 -4.22 -10.25
C ILE A 463 -22.96 -4.21 -10.89
N THR A 464 -24.02 -4.16 -10.05
CA THR A 464 -25.40 -4.08 -10.55
C THR A 464 -25.61 -2.81 -11.38
N ALA A 465 -25.16 -1.65 -10.88
CA ALA A 465 -25.28 -0.40 -11.61
C ALA A 465 -24.54 -0.43 -12.96
N ALA A 466 -23.35 -1.04 -13.01
CA ALA A 466 -22.61 -1.18 -14.27
C ALA A 466 -23.34 -2.07 -15.29
N GLU A 467 -23.94 -3.18 -14.84
CA GLU A 467 -24.73 -4.06 -15.69
C GLU A 467 -26.00 -3.36 -16.22
N GLU A 468 -26.70 -2.61 -15.35
CA GLU A 468 -27.87 -1.82 -15.75
C GLU A 468 -27.52 -0.72 -16.77
N PHE A 469 -26.44 0.05 -16.56
CA PHE A 469 -26.01 1.06 -17.52
C PHE A 469 -25.65 0.44 -18.89
N GLN A 470 -25.05 -0.73 -18.92
CA GLN A 470 -24.78 -1.45 -20.18
C GLN A 470 -26.08 -1.92 -20.85
N GLN A 471 -27.07 -2.40 -20.09
CA GLN A 471 -28.39 -2.78 -20.62
C GLN A 471 -29.17 -1.57 -21.18
N MET A 472 -29.00 -0.40 -20.56
CA MET A 472 -29.56 0.87 -21.08
C MET A 472 -28.88 1.34 -22.36
N GLY A 473 -27.84 0.63 -22.85
CA GLY A 473 -27.17 0.93 -24.12
C GLY A 473 -25.95 1.85 -24.02
N LEU A 474 -25.46 2.15 -22.80
CA LEU A 474 -24.19 2.88 -22.67
C LEU A 474 -23.03 2.01 -23.15
N GLN A 475 -22.14 2.60 -23.93
CA GLN A 475 -21.02 1.92 -24.55
C GLN A 475 -19.71 2.26 -23.83
N PRO A 476 -18.70 1.36 -23.88
CA PRO A 476 -17.36 1.65 -23.37
C PRO A 476 -16.79 2.94 -23.95
N GLY A 477 -16.39 3.84 -23.08
CA GLY A 477 -15.88 5.18 -23.44
C GLY A 477 -16.92 6.29 -23.42
N ASP A 478 -18.19 5.98 -23.20
CA ASP A 478 -19.23 7.00 -23.02
C ASP A 478 -18.92 7.89 -21.82
N ARG A 479 -19.27 9.16 -21.99
CA ARG A 479 -19.00 10.21 -21.01
C ARG A 479 -20.21 10.38 -20.09
N VAL A 480 -19.94 10.51 -18.80
CA VAL A 480 -20.96 10.71 -17.76
C VAL A 480 -20.53 11.81 -16.80
N ALA A 481 -21.51 12.44 -16.18
CA ALA A 481 -21.29 13.39 -15.09
C ALA A 481 -21.70 12.78 -13.75
N VAL A 482 -21.21 13.32 -12.64
CA VAL A 482 -21.56 12.83 -11.32
C VAL A 482 -21.86 13.99 -10.34
N ILE A 483 -22.83 13.75 -9.46
CA ILE A 483 -23.10 14.58 -8.27
C ILE A 483 -22.80 13.70 -7.06
N LEU A 484 -21.54 13.36 -6.91
CA LEU A 484 -21.01 12.52 -5.84
C LEU A 484 -19.46 12.57 -5.85
N ASN A 485 -18.84 11.89 -4.89
CA ASN A 485 -17.39 11.75 -4.92
C ASN A 485 -16.97 10.72 -5.99
N GLY A 486 -16.42 11.19 -7.11
CA GLY A 486 -16.00 10.35 -8.25
C GLY A 486 -14.98 9.26 -7.92
N THR A 487 -14.22 9.37 -6.80
CA THR A 487 -13.26 8.31 -6.39
C THR A 487 -13.94 7.00 -5.99
N GLY A 488 -15.23 7.04 -5.62
CA GLY A 488 -16.02 5.86 -5.27
C GLY A 488 -16.94 5.36 -6.38
N ALA A 489 -16.86 5.92 -7.59
CA ALA A 489 -17.72 5.53 -8.70
C ALA A 489 -17.19 4.26 -9.41
N TYR A 490 -17.11 3.15 -8.69
CA TYR A 490 -16.58 1.87 -9.22
C TYR A 490 -17.44 1.32 -10.36
N TRP A 491 -18.75 1.61 -10.35
CA TRP A 491 -19.66 1.28 -11.44
C TRP A 491 -19.21 1.86 -12.79
N ALA A 492 -18.65 3.07 -12.79
CA ALA A 492 -18.17 3.70 -14.02
C ALA A 492 -16.96 2.96 -14.60
N HIS A 493 -16.02 2.49 -13.74
CA HIS A 493 -14.92 1.64 -14.17
C HIS A 493 -15.42 0.32 -14.75
N LEU A 494 -16.34 -0.36 -14.06
CA LEU A 494 -16.88 -1.66 -14.49
C LEU A 494 -17.65 -1.55 -15.80
N ALA A 495 -18.42 -0.48 -16.00
CA ALA A 495 -19.13 -0.19 -17.26
C ALA A 495 -18.20 0.40 -18.34
N LYS A 496 -16.91 0.64 -18.03
CA LYS A 496 -15.91 1.28 -18.92
C LYS A 496 -16.33 2.69 -19.37
N LEU A 497 -17.04 3.41 -18.51
CA LEU A 497 -17.47 4.79 -18.73
C LEU A 497 -16.39 5.79 -18.28
N ARG A 498 -16.54 7.04 -18.65
CA ARG A 498 -15.60 8.13 -18.31
C ARG A 498 -16.35 9.26 -17.61
N ILE A 499 -15.94 9.57 -16.39
CA ILE A 499 -16.46 10.72 -15.66
C ILE A 499 -15.76 11.97 -16.20
N VAL A 500 -16.54 12.89 -16.77
CA VAL A 500 -16.00 14.10 -17.43
C VAL A 500 -16.31 15.38 -16.69
N ALA A 501 -17.27 15.35 -15.78
CA ALA A 501 -17.61 16.50 -14.94
C ALA A 501 -18.21 16.03 -13.61
N GLU A 502 -18.04 16.85 -12.58
CA GLU A 502 -18.55 16.54 -11.24
C GLU A 502 -19.02 17.78 -10.48
N ILE A 503 -20.06 17.57 -9.65
CA ILE A 503 -20.27 18.34 -8.43
C ILE A 503 -19.80 17.45 -7.29
N MET A 504 -18.67 17.85 -6.67
CA MET A 504 -18.04 17.01 -5.66
C MET A 504 -18.81 17.07 -4.35
N ASP A 505 -19.16 15.90 -3.82
CA ASP A 505 -19.77 15.76 -2.50
C ASP A 505 -18.71 15.84 -1.38
N THR A 506 -18.18 17.03 -1.14
CA THR A 506 -17.27 17.32 -0.02
C THR A 506 -17.99 18.14 1.06
N GLY A 507 -19.05 17.55 1.59
CA GLY A 507 -19.79 18.09 2.71
C GLY A 507 -20.92 19.05 2.38
N HIS A 508 -20.92 19.79 1.25
CA HIS A 508 -21.97 20.74 0.89
C HIS A 508 -22.32 20.81 -0.60
N GLY A 509 -21.47 20.38 -1.51
CA GLY A 509 -21.66 20.61 -2.94
C GLY A 509 -22.92 19.94 -3.52
N SER A 510 -23.17 18.67 -3.17
CA SER A 510 -24.40 17.99 -3.60
C SER A 510 -25.64 18.62 -2.96
N ARG A 511 -25.57 19.05 -1.70
CA ARG A 511 -26.68 19.74 -1.02
C ARG A 511 -26.98 21.09 -1.67
N GLU A 512 -25.96 21.89 -1.99
CA GLU A 512 -26.13 23.15 -2.72
C GLU A 512 -26.86 22.95 -4.04
N PHE A 513 -26.60 21.86 -4.74
CA PHE A 513 -27.32 21.53 -5.98
C PHE A 513 -28.78 21.16 -5.70
N TRP A 514 -29.06 20.32 -4.70
CA TRP A 514 -30.42 19.87 -4.43
C TRP A 514 -31.29 20.98 -3.83
N ASP A 515 -30.71 21.88 -3.05
CA ASP A 515 -31.42 23.02 -2.45
C ASP A 515 -31.57 24.20 -3.45
N ALA A 516 -30.92 24.13 -4.63
CA ALA A 516 -30.95 25.19 -5.62
C ALA A 516 -32.32 25.26 -6.33
N PRO A 517 -32.75 26.47 -6.79
CA PRO A 517 -33.93 26.60 -7.63
C PRO A 517 -33.83 25.76 -8.91
N GLU A 518 -34.99 25.34 -9.44
CA GLU A 518 -35.04 24.49 -10.66
C GLU A 518 -34.29 25.10 -11.85
N THR A 519 -34.33 26.44 -12.00
CA THR A 519 -33.57 27.13 -13.03
C THR A 519 -32.07 26.97 -12.91
N ALA A 520 -31.53 26.94 -11.67
CA ALA A 520 -30.10 26.71 -11.42
C ALA A 520 -29.73 25.25 -11.63
N GLN A 521 -30.61 24.32 -11.25
CA GLN A 521 -30.40 22.89 -11.54
C GLN A 521 -30.40 22.63 -13.04
N ARG A 522 -31.31 23.24 -13.81
CA ARG A 522 -31.29 23.16 -15.29
C ARG A 522 -29.99 23.70 -15.88
N GLN A 523 -29.48 24.83 -15.38
CA GLN A 523 -28.18 25.36 -15.80
C GLN A 523 -27.05 24.34 -15.58
N VAL A 524 -27.06 23.57 -14.48
CA VAL A 524 -26.09 22.49 -14.22
C VAL A 524 -26.22 21.39 -15.25
N TYR A 525 -27.45 20.94 -15.57
CA TYR A 525 -27.67 19.93 -16.61
C TYR A 525 -27.17 20.41 -17.99
N ASP A 526 -27.44 21.66 -18.37
CA ASP A 526 -26.92 22.25 -19.61
C ASP A 526 -25.39 22.25 -19.66
N LEU A 527 -24.73 22.49 -18.52
CA LEU A 527 -23.28 22.49 -18.44
C LEU A 527 -22.72 21.07 -18.53
N PHE A 528 -23.36 20.08 -17.91
CA PHE A 528 -22.99 18.69 -18.06
C PHE A 528 -23.18 18.18 -19.50
N ALA A 529 -24.28 18.59 -20.17
CA ALA A 529 -24.51 18.28 -21.57
C ALA A 529 -23.44 18.91 -22.48
N ARG A 530 -23.03 20.16 -22.21
CA ARG A 530 -21.91 20.84 -22.92
C ARG A 530 -20.56 20.14 -22.69
N ALA A 531 -20.35 19.49 -21.55
CA ALA A 531 -19.21 18.61 -21.29
C ALA A 531 -19.33 17.26 -22.02
N HIS A 532 -20.37 17.09 -22.84
CA HIS A 532 -20.69 15.86 -23.58
C HIS A 532 -20.98 14.65 -22.68
N ALA A 533 -21.48 14.86 -21.48
CA ALA A 533 -22.00 13.78 -20.65
C ALA A 533 -23.37 13.34 -21.17
N LYS A 534 -23.59 12.04 -21.31
CA LYS A 534 -24.88 11.44 -21.74
C LYS A 534 -25.91 11.41 -20.61
N LEU A 535 -25.43 11.26 -19.39
CA LEU A 535 -26.24 11.25 -18.18
C LEU A 535 -25.43 11.72 -16.97
N VAL A 536 -26.17 12.07 -15.93
CA VAL A 536 -25.60 12.39 -14.62
C VAL A 536 -26.05 11.36 -13.59
N VAL A 537 -25.14 10.94 -12.71
CA VAL A 537 -25.40 9.94 -11.66
C VAL A 537 -25.17 10.55 -10.28
N THR A 538 -26.04 10.20 -9.34
CA THR A 538 -25.92 10.56 -7.92
C THR A 538 -26.25 9.40 -7.01
N ASN A 539 -26.03 9.55 -5.72
CA ASN A 539 -26.59 8.65 -4.72
C ASN A 539 -28.02 9.10 -4.38
N CYS A 540 -29.01 8.23 -4.55
CA CYS A 540 -30.42 8.55 -4.27
C CYS A 540 -30.66 9.02 -2.82
N ALA A 541 -29.89 8.48 -1.86
CA ALA A 541 -29.98 8.90 -0.46
C ALA A 541 -29.50 10.32 -0.18
N ALA A 542 -28.81 10.95 -1.15
CA ALA A 542 -28.43 12.37 -1.07
C ALA A 542 -29.61 13.32 -1.28
N THR A 543 -30.78 12.81 -1.70
CA THR A 543 -31.99 13.59 -1.95
C THR A 543 -33.12 13.15 -1.01
N PRO A 544 -33.92 14.09 -0.45
CA PRO A 544 -35.08 13.75 0.39
C PRO A 544 -36.16 12.97 -0.39
N THR A 545 -36.31 13.28 -1.67
CA THR A 545 -37.21 12.64 -2.63
C THR A 545 -36.55 12.60 -3.99
N ILE A 546 -36.80 11.56 -4.79
CA ILE A 546 -36.26 11.48 -6.15
C ILE A 546 -36.93 12.59 -6.98
N PRO A 547 -36.16 13.57 -7.50
CA PRO A 547 -36.73 14.69 -8.24
C PRO A 547 -37.31 14.25 -9.60
N ASN A 548 -38.19 15.08 -10.17
CA ASN A 548 -38.74 14.83 -11.50
C ASN A 548 -37.63 14.69 -12.56
N GLY A 549 -37.76 13.67 -13.40
CA GLY A 549 -36.76 13.37 -14.44
C GLY A 549 -35.59 12.49 -13.99
N TRP A 550 -35.47 12.23 -12.68
CA TRP A 550 -34.51 11.24 -12.17
C TRP A 550 -35.14 9.87 -12.06
N GLN A 551 -34.34 8.85 -12.30
CA GLN A 551 -34.74 7.46 -12.18
C GLN A 551 -33.75 6.74 -11.25
N GLN A 552 -34.28 5.88 -10.37
CA GLN A 552 -33.42 5.02 -9.56
C GLN A 552 -33.06 3.76 -10.33
N LEU A 553 -31.77 3.39 -10.30
CA LEU A 553 -31.34 2.08 -10.80
C LEU A 553 -31.82 0.99 -9.83
N PRO A 554 -32.49 -0.06 -10.34
CA PRO A 554 -32.99 -1.14 -9.49
C PRO A 554 -31.89 -1.76 -8.62
N GLU A 555 -32.23 -2.07 -7.36
CA GLU A 555 -31.34 -2.73 -6.40
C GLU A 555 -30.00 -2.00 -6.13
N THR A 556 -29.94 -0.71 -6.44
CA THR A 556 -28.74 0.10 -6.20
C THR A 556 -29.08 1.39 -5.42
N PRO A 557 -28.08 2.02 -4.77
CA PRO A 557 -28.27 3.33 -4.17
C PRO A 557 -28.17 4.47 -5.17
N TYR A 558 -28.06 4.20 -6.48
CA TYR A 558 -27.79 5.19 -7.51
C TYR A 558 -29.06 5.65 -8.22
N CYS A 559 -29.13 6.97 -8.43
CA CYS A 559 -30.09 7.61 -9.29
C CYS A 559 -29.38 8.26 -10.47
N PHE A 560 -30.05 8.32 -11.60
CA PHE A 560 -29.52 8.95 -12.82
C PHE A 560 -30.56 9.84 -13.50
N HIS A 561 -30.07 10.78 -14.29
CA HIS A 561 -30.87 11.65 -15.14
C HIS A 561 -30.22 11.73 -16.52
N HIS A 562 -31.00 11.51 -17.58
CA HIS A 562 -30.53 11.67 -18.95
C HIS A 562 -30.31 13.16 -19.26
N LEU A 563 -29.24 13.45 -19.97
CA LEU A 563 -28.94 14.77 -20.47
C LEU A 563 -29.25 14.79 -21.96
N ASP A 564 -30.23 15.60 -22.37
CA ASP A 564 -30.67 15.72 -23.77
C ASP A 564 -29.64 16.47 -24.65
#